data_a2000b15c48c01d73884a70ee466933b
#
_entry.id   a2000b15c48c01d73884a70ee466933b
#
_cell.length_a   1.000
_cell.length_b   1.000
_cell.length_c   1.000
_cell.angle_alpha   90.00
_cell.angle_beta   90.00
_cell.angle_gamma   90.00
#
_symmetry.space_group_name_H-M   'P 1'
#
loop_
_entity.id
_entity.type
_entity.pdbx_description
1 polymer ?
#
loop_
_entity_poly.entity_id
_entity_poly.type
_entity_poly.pdbx_seq_one_letter_code
_entity_poly.pdbx_strand_id
1 'polypeptide(L)'
;FGLEGRSRLLEIGCGPGALAESLTRWYPDADVTGIDRDSAFVAFAQNAVPQARFLEGDAAALPFPDESFDGTISNTVVEHIEPSAFYGEQYRVLKPGGVCLVLSSRRGVNCPAPCVQEESDFERCIWERVTPFFDRVVQENAVGAYAQSESELPANMEHFGFREVSSRYVVLSLTPDDPACSPELARALFEAGRSAALDNIDSLLQLPGQPVTSAEADEMKRQTNHRFATRLAQYEAGQKQWDTETILLQVVRGVK
;
A
#
# COMPACT_ATOMS: atom_id res chain seq x y z
N PHE A 1 17.62 -2.77 8.23
CA PHE A 1 17.68 -2.15 6.90
C PHE A 1 18.65 -0.96 6.81
N GLY A 2 19.39 -0.63 7.86
CA GLY A 2 20.44 0.40 7.86
C GLY A 2 19.92 1.83 8.04
N LEU A 3 18.77 1.99 8.67
CA LEU A 3 18.23 3.30 9.05
C LEU A 3 18.61 3.71 10.47
N GLU A 4 19.21 2.83 11.25
CA GLU A 4 19.65 3.08 12.62
C GLU A 4 20.66 4.25 12.66
N GLY A 5 20.42 5.21 13.53
CA GLY A 5 21.25 6.41 13.67
C GLY A 5 21.13 7.44 12.54
N ARG A 6 20.18 7.26 11.61
CA ARG A 6 19.87 8.24 10.58
C ARG A 6 18.99 9.34 11.15
N SER A 7 19.37 10.59 10.89
CA SER A 7 18.72 11.75 11.52
C SER A 7 17.61 12.35 10.66
N ARG A 8 17.66 12.20 9.34
CA ARG A 8 16.69 12.79 8.41
C ARG A 8 16.21 11.74 7.41
N LEU A 9 14.96 11.36 7.54
CA LEU A 9 14.31 10.35 6.71
C LEU A 9 13.23 10.99 5.83
N LEU A 10 13.18 10.58 4.55
CA LEU A 10 12.15 10.98 3.61
C LEU A 10 11.33 9.77 3.19
N GLU A 11 10.03 9.80 3.44
CA GLU A 11 9.08 8.85 2.87
C GLU A 11 8.49 9.43 1.58
N ILE A 12 8.60 8.69 0.48
CA ILE A 12 8.12 9.07 -0.85
C ILE A 12 6.82 8.32 -1.13
N GLY A 13 5.76 9.04 -1.49
CA GLY A 13 4.42 8.51 -1.62
C GLY A 13 3.86 8.09 -0.25
N CYS A 14 3.85 9.03 0.69
CA CYS A 14 3.51 8.74 2.09
C CYS A 14 2.03 8.41 2.32
N GLY A 15 1.15 8.67 1.33
CA GLY A 15 -0.28 8.46 1.48
C GLY A 15 -0.83 9.08 2.77
N PRO A 16 -1.68 8.35 3.53
CA PRO A 16 -2.24 8.84 4.80
C PRO A 16 -1.26 8.83 5.99
N GLY A 17 0.04 8.50 5.78
CA GLY A 17 1.09 8.63 6.77
C GLY A 17 1.37 7.40 7.66
N ALA A 18 0.83 6.23 7.35
CA ALA A 18 0.96 5.04 8.20
C ALA A 18 2.41 4.55 8.37
N LEU A 19 3.23 4.61 7.30
CA LEU A 19 4.64 4.25 7.41
C LEU A 19 5.43 5.35 8.11
N ALA A 20 5.14 6.64 7.86
CA ALA A 20 5.73 7.75 8.60
C ALA A 20 5.48 7.63 10.13
N GLU A 21 4.26 7.28 10.55
CA GLU A 21 3.94 7.00 11.94
C GLU A 21 4.83 5.88 12.51
N SER A 22 4.98 4.81 11.76
CA SER A 22 5.84 3.69 12.16
C SER A 22 7.31 4.12 12.25
N LEU A 23 7.80 4.94 11.30
CA LEU A 23 9.17 5.46 11.30
C LEU A 23 9.42 6.36 12.52
N THR A 24 8.50 7.25 12.88
CA THR A 24 8.65 8.10 14.08
C THR A 24 8.67 7.28 15.37
N ARG A 25 7.95 6.16 15.40
CA ARG A 25 7.95 5.25 16.56
C ARG A 25 9.23 4.40 16.63
N TRP A 26 9.75 3.93 15.50
CA TRP A 26 10.96 3.09 15.46
C TRP A 26 12.25 3.90 15.59
N TYR A 27 12.24 5.13 15.11
CA TYR A 27 13.38 6.04 15.08
C TYR A 27 13.00 7.38 15.70
N PRO A 28 12.76 7.44 17.03
CA PRO A 28 12.21 8.64 17.70
C PRO A 28 13.12 9.88 17.63
N ASP A 29 14.41 9.69 17.34
CA ASP A 29 15.38 10.77 17.19
C ASP A 29 15.52 11.25 15.72
N ALA A 30 14.79 10.64 14.78
CA ALA A 30 14.84 11.01 13.38
C ALA A 30 13.77 12.06 13.03
N ASP A 31 14.17 13.04 12.20
CA ASP A 31 13.28 13.98 11.54
C ASP A 31 12.66 13.29 10.31
N VAL A 32 11.41 12.86 10.42
CA VAL A 32 10.67 12.15 9.37
C VAL A 32 9.87 13.16 8.55
N THR A 33 10.10 13.15 7.25
CA THR A 33 9.34 13.93 6.27
C THR A 33 8.64 12.98 5.29
N GLY A 34 7.34 13.16 5.08
CA GLY A 34 6.56 12.46 4.05
C GLY A 34 6.22 13.40 2.89
N ILE A 35 6.23 12.87 1.66
CA ILE A 35 5.77 13.60 0.48
C ILE A 35 4.77 12.74 -0.29
N ASP A 36 3.68 13.37 -0.75
CA ASP A 36 2.68 12.74 -1.62
C ASP A 36 2.13 13.77 -2.60
N ARG A 37 1.69 13.32 -3.78
CA ARG A 37 1.05 14.19 -4.77
C ARG A 37 -0.41 14.51 -4.44
N ASP A 38 -1.05 13.71 -3.58
CA ASP A 38 -2.45 13.87 -3.19
C ASP A 38 -2.54 14.76 -1.95
N SER A 39 -3.04 15.98 -2.14
CA SER A 39 -3.22 16.95 -1.07
C SER A 39 -4.18 16.48 0.03
N ALA A 40 -5.16 15.61 -0.28
CA ALA A 40 -6.08 15.07 0.71
C ALA A 40 -5.37 14.06 1.64
N PHE A 41 -4.50 13.21 1.09
CA PHE A 41 -3.63 12.34 1.89
C PHE A 41 -2.68 13.14 2.76
N VAL A 42 -2.03 14.16 2.21
CA VAL A 42 -1.13 15.04 2.97
C VAL A 42 -1.86 15.71 4.13
N ALA A 43 -3.04 16.27 3.88
CA ALA A 43 -3.85 16.91 4.94
C ALA A 43 -4.28 15.91 6.03
N PHE A 44 -4.63 14.69 5.64
CA PHE A 44 -4.95 13.63 6.60
C PHE A 44 -3.73 13.25 7.43
N ALA A 45 -2.59 12.98 6.79
CA ALA A 45 -1.34 12.59 7.44
C ALA A 45 -0.84 13.66 8.43
N GLN A 46 -0.92 14.94 8.08
CA GLN A 46 -0.57 16.06 8.97
C GLN A 46 -1.36 16.04 10.29
N ASN A 47 -2.64 15.66 10.21
CA ASN A 47 -3.48 15.57 11.41
C ASN A 47 -3.26 14.27 12.19
N ALA A 48 -3.04 13.16 11.50
CA ALA A 48 -2.91 11.83 12.10
C ALA A 48 -1.53 11.62 12.76
N VAL A 49 -0.46 12.20 12.19
CA VAL A 49 0.93 11.96 12.62
C VAL A 49 1.65 13.29 12.86
N PRO A 50 1.31 14.03 13.93
CA PRO A 50 1.89 15.35 14.21
C PRO A 50 3.41 15.34 14.51
N GLN A 51 4.01 14.15 14.69
CA GLN A 51 5.44 13.98 14.93
C GLN A 51 6.26 14.01 13.64
N ALA A 52 5.62 13.86 12.46
CA ALA A 52 6.28 13.93 11.15
C ALA A 52 5.86 15.20 10.40
N ARG A 53 6.62 15.56 9.38
CA ARG A 53 6.29 16.66 8.46
C ARG A 53 5.75 16.07 7.17
N PHE A 54 4.71 16.68 6.61
CA PHE A 54 4.15 16.24 5.33
C PHE A 54 4.04 17.39 4.35
N LEU A 55 4.30 17.09 3.07
CA LEU A 55 4.32 18.08 1.98
C LEU A 55 3.63 17.47 0.76
N GLU A 56 2.86 18.29 0.07
CA GLU A 56 2.40 17.97 -1.28
C GLU A 56 3.56 18.14 -2.26
N GLY A 57 3.77 17.15 -3.14
CA GLY A 57 4.81 17.23 -4.16
C GLY A 57 4.93 15.98 -5.01
N ASP A 58 5.65 16.14 -6.13
CA ASP A 58 5.88 15.09 -7.10
C ASP A 58 7.18 14.33 -6.76
N ALA A 59 7.07 13.02 -6.64
CA ALA A 59 8.23 12.15 -6.42
C ALA A 59 9.20 12.10 -7.62
N ALA A 60 8.74 12.48 -8.81
CA ALA A 60 9.58 12.62 -9.99
C ALA A 60 10.38 13.94 -10.02
N ALA A 61 10.09 14.90 -9.12
CA ALA A 61 10.76 16.20 -9.01
C ALA A 61 10.68 16.68 -7.55
N LEU A 62 11.47 16.07 -6.67
CA LEU A 62 11.43 16.32 -5.23
C LEU A 62 11.81 17.75 -4.87
N PRO A 63 10.99 18.49 -4.08
CA PRO A 63 11.22 19.89 -3.73
C PRO A 63 12.28 20.08 -2.64
N PHE A 64 13.32 19.26 -2.65
CA PHE A 64 14.40 19.29 -1.65
C PHE A 64 15.76 19.54 -2.33
N PRO A 65 16.68 20.21 -1.64
CA PRO A 65 18.06 20.35 -2.11
C PRO A 65 18.76 18.98 -2.22
N ASP A 66 19.82 18.94 -3.00
CA ASP A 66 20.73 17.80 -3.06
C ASP A 66 21.26 17.47 -1.64
N GLU A 67 21.52 16.21 -1.37
CA GLU A 67 22.16 15.73 -0.14
C GLU A 67 21.45 16.19 1.16
N SER A 68 20.11 16.20 1.14
CA SER A 68 19.28 16.67 2.26
C SER A 68 18.95 15.58 3.27
N PHE A 69 18.96 14.29 2.85
CA PHE A 69 18.47 13.20 3.66
C PHE A 69 19.52 12.12 3.88
N ASP A 70 19.42 11.45 5.04
CA ASP A 70 20.26 10.29 5.38
C ASP A 70 19.62 8.97 4.91
N GLY A 71 18.31 8.97 4.68
CA GLY A 71 17.56 7.83 4.17
C GLY A 71 16.32 8.25 3.38
N THR A 72 16.04 7.54 2.29
CA THR A 72 14.77 7.61 1.57
C THR A 72 14.06 6.26 1.64
N ILE A 73 12.75 6.28 1.80
CA ILE A 73 11.91 5.10 1.86
C ILE A 73 10.71 5.32 0.94
N SER A 74 10.35 4.32 0.15
CA SER A 74 9.11 4.30 -0.62
C SER A 74 8.43 2.94 -0.48
N ASN A 75 7.11 2.93 -0.43
CA ASN A 75 6.32 1.71 -0.33
C ASN A 75 5.20 1.73 -1.38
N THR A 76 5.23 0.78 -2.33
CA THR A 76 4.27 0.67 -3.44
C THR A 76 4.13 1.94 -4.28
N VAL A 77 5.25 2.57 -4.63
CA VAL A 77 5.33 3.82 -5.39
C VAL A 77 6.11 3.65 -6.69
N VAL A 78 7.15 2.81 -6.67
CA VAL A 78 8.09 2.62 -7.79
C VAL A 78 7.39 2.23 -9.10
N GLU A 79 6.27 1.55 -9.03
CA GLU A 79 5.47 1.10 -10.17
C GLU A 79 4.70 2.22 -10.89
N HIS A 80 4.65 3.42 -10.29
CA HIS A 80 3.86 4.56 -10.78
C HIS A 80 4.72 5.69 -11.37
N ILE A 81 6.05 5.59 -11.26
CA ILE A 81 6.97 6.67 -11.64
C ILE A 81 8.02 6.12 -12.59
N GLU A 82 8.35 6.92 -13.61
CA GLU A 82 9.41 6.55 -14.56
C GLU A 82 10.72 6.29 -13.80
N PRO A 83 11.42 5.15 -14.06
CA PRO A 83 12.56 4.73 -13.26
C PRO A 83 13.69 5.75 -13.14
N SER A 84 14.03 6.48 -14.22
CA SER A 84 15.12 7.47 -14.16
C SER A 84 14.77 8.64 -13.25
N ALA A 85 13.53 9.11 -13.28
CA ALA A 85 13.06 10.15 -12.37
C ALA A 85 13.00 9.63 -10.93
N PHE A 86 12.42 8.45 -10.72
CA PHE A 86 12.25 7.88 -9.39
C PHE A 86 13.58 7.63 -8.67
N TYR A 87 14.51 6.93 -9.32
CA TYR A 87 15.82 6.63 -8.69
C TYR A 87 16.75 7.85 -8.71
N GLY A 88 16.70 8.65 -9.78
CA GLY A 88 17.53 9.85 -9.93
C GLY A 88 17.27 10.87 -8.83
N GLU A 89 16.01 11.16 -8.53
CA GLU A 89 15.64 12.10 -7.48
C GLU A 89 16.00 11.58 -6.08
N GLN A 90 15.78 10.29 -5.79
CA GLN A 90 16.22 9.70 -4.52
C GLN A 90 17.74 9.74 -4.37
N TYR A 91 18.47 9.43 -5.45
CA TYR A 91 19.92 9.52 -5.44
C TYR A 91 20.40 10.96 -5.21
N ARG A 92 19.76 11.95 -5.86
CA ARG A 92 20.11 13.36 -5.73
C ARG A 92 19.93 13.86 -4.30
N VAL A 93 18.77 13.61 -3.68
CA VAL A 93 18.45 14.11 -2.34
C VAL A 93 19.15 13.38 -1.20
N LEU A 94 19.67 12.18 -1.44
CA LEU A 94 20.46 11.44 -0.45
C LEU A 94 21.85 12.03 -0.29
N LYS A 95 22.32 12.12 0.94
CA LYS A 95 23.72 12.40 1.26
C LYS A 95 24.63 11.24 0.82
N PRO A 96 25.95 11.47 0.57
CA PRO A 96 26.91 10.38 0.42
C PRO A 96 26.84 9.40 1.60
N GLY A 97 26.74 8.09 1.29
CA GLY A 97 26.48 7.05 2.29
C GLY A 97 25.04 6.96 2.79
N GLY A 98 24.12 7.75 2.23
CA GLY A 98 22.69 7.68 2.50
C GLY A 98 22.06 6.38 1.96
N VAL A 99 21.00 5.92 2.60
CA VAL A 99 20.32 4.64 2.29
C VAL A 99 19.02 4.90 1.55
N CYS A 100 18.84 4.22 0.42
CA CYS A 100 17.58 4.12 -0.30
C CYS A 100 16.90 2.78 0.01
N LEU A 101 15.65 2.81 0.45
CA LEU A 101 14.79 1.63 0.61
C LEU A 101 13.59 1.73 -0.32
N VAL A 102 13.43 0.73 -1.17
CA VAL A 102 12.26 0.58 -2.04
C VAL A 102 11.52 -0.69 -1.63
N LEU A 103 10.30 -0.51 -1.17
CA LEU A 103 9.39 -1.58 -0.82
C LEU A 103 8.36 -1.71 -1.95
N SER A 104 8.19 -2.92 -2.46
CA SER A 104 7.21 -3.21 -3.50
C SER A 104 6.40 -4.44 -3.12
N SER A 105 5.09 -4.30 -3.19
CA SER A 105 4.18 -5.42 -2.94
C SER A 105 4.27 -6.44 -4.07
N ARG A 106 4.36 -7.70 -3.71
CA ARG A 106 4.41 -8.82 -4.64
C ARG A 106 3.20 -9.71 -4.45
N ARG A 107 2.92 -10.56 -5.43
CA ARG A 107 1.78 -11.47 -5.35
C ARG A 107 1.97 -12.44 -4.17
N GLY A 108 1.12 -12.29 -3.17
CA GLY A 108 1.01 -13.21 -2.04
C GLY A 108 -0.03 -14.31 -2.27
N VAL A 109 -0.37 -15.00 -1.20
CA VAL A 109 -1.47 -15.97 -1.18
C VAL A 109 -2.70 -15.28 -0.63
N ASN A 110 -3.84 -15.45 -1.31
CA ASN A 110 -5.14 -14.98 -0.82
C ASN A 110 -6.15 -16.13 -0.93
N CYS A 111 -6.56 -16.64 0.22
CA CYS A 111 -7.54 -17.71 0.37
C CYS A 111 -8.65 -17.25 1.31
N PRO A 112 -9.64 -16.52 0.83
CA PRO A 112 -10.74 -16.06 1.68
C PRO A 112 -11.61 -17.21 2.16
N ALA A 113 -12.31 -17.01 3.28
CA ALA A 113 -13.29 -17.97 3.76
C ALA A 113 -14.40 -18.17 2.72
N PRO A 114 -14.93 -19.40 2.55
CA PRO A 114 -15.98 -19.68 1.57
C PRO A 114 -17.16 -18.72 1.65
N CYS A 115 -17.65 -18.42 2.86
CA CYS A 115 -18.77 -17.50 3.05
C CYS A 115 -18.47 -16.05 2.64
N VAL A 116 -17.19 -15.65 2.59
CA VAL A 116 -16.77 -14.33 2.11
C VAL A 116 -16.58 -14.32 0.60
N GLN A 117 -16.09 -15.42 0.05
CA GLN A 117 -15.80 -15.58 -1.37
C GLN A 117 -17.05 -15.77 -2.23
N GLU A 118 -18.14 -16.29 -1.67
CA GLU A 118 -19.38 -16.58 -2.40
C GLU A 118 -20.07 -15.28 -2.86
N GLU A 119 -19.80 -14.90 -4.12
CA GLU A 119 -20.55 -13.84 -4.79
C GLU A 119 -21.86 -14.40 -5.38
N SER A 120 -22.93 -13.65 -5.23
CA SER A 120 -24.21 -13.96 -5.89
C SER A 120 -24.11 -13.75 -7.41
N ASP A 121 -25.02 -14.37 -8.18
CA ASP A 121 -25.13 -14.11 -9.62
C ASP A 121 -25.38 -12.63 -9.91
N PHE A 122 -26.08 -11.93 -9.03
CA PHE A 122 -26.32 -10.50 -9.12
C PHE A 122 -25.00 -9.70 -9.01
N GLU A 123 -24.17 -9.97 -8.02
CA GLU A 123 -22.86 -9.30 -7.83
C GLU A 123 -21.93 -9.59 -9.00
N ARG A 124 -21.87 -10.85 -9.43
CA ARG A 124 -21.04 -11.26 -10.57
C ARG A 124 -21.42 -10.51 -11.84
N CYS A 125 -22.71 -10.38 -12.13
CA CYS A 125 -23.21 -9.63 -13.28
C CYS A 125 -22.77 -8.15 -13.23
N ILE A 126 -22.77 -7.54 -12.04
CA ILE A 126 -22.30 -6.15 -11.87
C ILE A 126 -20.78 -6.07 -12.10
N TRP A 127 -19.99 -6.96 -11.49
CA TRP A 127 -18.54 -6.97 -11.69
C TRP A 127 -18.13 -7.16 -13.15
N GLU A 128 -18.78 -8.07 -13.87
CA GLU A 128 -18.56 -8.26 -15.31
C GLU A 128 -18.89 -6.98 -16.11
N ARG A 129 -19.95 -6.28 -15.74
CA ARG A 129 -20.36 -5.02 -16.37
C ARG A 129 -19.38 -3.88 -16.15
N VAL A 130 -18.75 -3.80 -14.98
CA VAL A 130 -17.86 -2.67 -14.58
C VAL A 130 -16.39 -2.91 -14.95
N THR A 131 -15.95 -4.15 -15.15
CA THR A 131 -14.55 -4.47 -15.49
C THR A 131 -13.99 -3.60 -16.64
N PRO A 132 -14.68 -3.37 -17.78
CA PRO A 132 -14.15 -2.52 -18.85
C PRO A 132 -13.94 -1.06 -18.45
N PHE A 133 -14.66 -0.57 -17.44
CA PHE A 133 -14.48 0.79 -16.93
C PHE A 133 -13.23 0.90 -16.06
N PHE A 134 -12.97 -0.09 -15.21
CA PHE A 134 -11.74 -0.16 -14.44
C PHE A 134 -10.51 -0.24 -15.32
N ASP A 135 -10.52 -1.11 -16.33
CA ASP A 135 -9.41 -1.25 -17.29
C ASP A 135 -9.10 0.10 -17.97
N ARG A 136 -10.13 0.86 -18.32
CA ARG A 136 -9.96 2.19 -18.88
C ARG A 136 -9.35 3.17 -17.89
N VAL A 137 -9.86 3.24 -16.65
CA VAL A 137 -9.33 4.12 -15.60
C VAL A 137 -7.88 3.81 -15.30
N VAL A 138 -7.52 2.53 -15.20
CA VAL A 138 -6.13 2.08 -15.01
C VAL A 138 -5.23 2.55 -16.16
N GLN A 139 -5.69 2.42 -17.42
CA GLN A 139 -4.93 2.86 -18.60
C GLN A 139 -4.80 4.37 -18.68
N GLU A 140 -5.87 5.13 -18.48
CA GLU A 140 -5.87 6.59 -18.55
C GLU A 140 -5.01 7.24 -17.47
N ASN A 141 -4.91 6.62 -16.29
CA ASN A 141 -4.12 7.14 -15.17
C ASN A 141 -2.73 6.49 -15.07
N ALA A 142 -2.33 5.68 -16.05
CA ALA A 142 -1.05 4.99 -16.08
C ALA A 142 -0.71 4.24 -14.78
N VAL A 143 -1.72 3.68 -14.11
CA VAL A 143 -1.54 2.95 -12.85
C VAL A 143 -0.69 1.71 -13.10
N GLY A 144 0.45 1.62 -12.40
CA GLY A 144 1.39 0.51 -12.58
C GLY A 144 2.13 0.49 -13.92
N ALA A 145 2.14 1.61 -14.67
CA ALA A 145 2.76 1.69 -16.00
C ALA A 145 4.27 1.37 -15.98
N TYR A 146 4.91 1.51 -14.84
CA TYR A 146 6.34 1.27 -14.64
C TYR A 146 6.59 0.09 -13.69
N ALA A 147 5.68 -0.87 -13.65
CA ALA A 147 5.85 -2.07 -12.83
C ALA A 147 7.18 -2.77 -13.16
N GLN A 148 7.93 -3.10 -12.13
CA GLN A 148 9.22 -3.76 -12.24
C GLN A 148 9.10 -5.17 -11.66
N SER A 149 9.71 -6.16 -12.32
CA SER A 149 9.84 -7.51 -11.79
C SER A 149 10.77 -7.56 -10.57
N GLU A 150 10.78 -8.70 -9.90
CA GLU A 150 11.62 -8.93 -8.72
C GLU A 150 13.12 -8.76 -9.01
N SER A 151 13.56 -9.06 -10.23
CA SER A 151 14.95 -8.91 -10.67
C SER A 151 15.27 -7.52 -11.22
N GLU A 152 14.32 -6.84 -11.82
CA GLU A 152 14.52 -5.50 -12.36
C GLU A 152 14.69 -4.45 -11.26
N LEU A 153 13.99 -4.60 -10.15
CA LEU A 153 14.01 -3.62 -9.07
C LEU A 153 15.42 -3.42 -8.49
N PRO A 154 16.18 -4.46 -8.06
CA PRO A 154 17.57 -4.28 -7.64
C PRO A 154 18.49 -3.91 -8.80
N ALA A 155 18.29 -4.43 -10.00
CA ALA A 155 19.12 -4.11 -11.17
C ALA A 155 19.01 -2.63 -11.57
N ASN A 156 17.80 -2.05 -11.52
CA ASN A 156 17.58 -0.63 -11.75
C ASN A 156 18.25 0.21 -10.65
N MET A 157 18.15 -0.19 -9.39
CA MET A 157 18.84 0.51 -8.31
C MET A 157 20.34 0.58 -8.54
N GLU A 158 21.00 -0.53 -8.96
CA GLU A 158 22.41 -0.54 -9.36
C GLU A 158 22.68 0.35 -10.59
N HIS A 159 21.80 0.26 -11.61
CA HIS A 159 21.92 1.04 -12.84
C HIS A 159 21.93 2.55 -12.56
N PHE A 160 21.16 3.02 -11.61
CA PHE A 160 21.09 4.44 -11.20
C PHE A 160 22.15 4.83 -10.16
N GLY A 161 23.18 4.02 -9.94
CA GLY A 161 24.40 4.37 -9.22
C GLY A 161 24.43 3.98 -7.74
N PHE A 162 23.38 3.36 -7.22
CA PHE A 162 23.41 2.85 -5.86
C PHE A 162 24.34 1.66 -5.75
N ARG A 163 25.04 1.55 -4.62
CA ARG A 163 25.99 0.48 -4.29
C ARG A 163 25.47 -0.36 -3.15
N GLU A 164 26.11 -1.48 -2.87
CA GLU A 164 25.73 -2.42 -1.80
C GLU A 164 24.26 -2.82 -1.90
N VAL A 165 23.76 -2.97 -3.13
CA VAL A 165 22.38 -3.31 -3.39
C VAL A 165 22.07 -4.70 -2.84
N SER A 166 20.99 -4.81 -2.08
CA SER A 166 20.53 -6.07 -1.52
C SER A 166 19.01 -6.15 -1.60
N SER A 167 18.50 -7.35 -1.87
CA SER A 167 17.05 -7.63 -1.92
C SER A 167 16.67 -8.64 -0.85
N ARG A 168 15.59 -8.37 -0.13
CA ARG A 168 15.03 -9.26 0.89
C ARG A 168 13.51 -9.31 0.74
N TYR A 169 12.93 -10.39 1.24
CA TYR A 169 11.48 -10.55 1.26
C TYR A 169 10.98 -10.59 2.70
N VAL A 170 9.90 -9.86 2.96
CA VAL A 170 9.16 -9.89 4.21
C VAL A 170 7.79 -10.49 3.91
N VAL A 171 7.43 -11.52 4.65
CA VAL A 171 6.12 -12.17 4.54
C VAL A 171 5.32 -11.83 5.78
N LEU A 172 4.16 -11.22 5.57
CA LEU A 172 3.17 -11.02 6.61
C LEU A 172 2.05 -12.03 6.39
N SER A 173 1.79 -12.87 7.39
CA SER A 173 0.66 -13.81 7.37
C SER A 173 -0.47 -13.23 8.18
N LEU A 174 -1.63 -13.07 7.54
CA LEU A 174 -2.86 -12.56 8.14
C LEU A 174 -3.87 -13.72 8.13
N THR A 175 -3.85 -14.53 9.19
CA THR A 175 -4.70 -15.73 9.34
C THR A 175 -5.47 -15.61 10.66
N PRO A 176 -6.73 -15.16 10.64
CA PRO A 176 -7.50 -14.90 11.86
C PRO A 176 -7.65 -16.11 12.79
N ASP A 177 -7.71 -17.32 12.23
CA ASP A 177 -7.88 -18.57 12.99
C ASP A 177 -6.58 -19.16 13.55
N ASP A 178 -5.42 -18.55 13.25
CA ASP A 178 -4.14 -18.97 13.80
C ASP A 178 -4.04 -18.58 15.28
N PRO A 179 -3.62 -19.49 16.17
CA PRO A 179 -3.43 -19.18 17.60
C PRO A 179 -2.43 -18.04 17.88
N ALA A 180 -1.54 -17.73 16.93
CA ALA A 180 -0.62 -16.58 17.02
C ALA A 180 -1.30 -15.24 16.69
N CYS A 181 -2.48 -15.26 16.06
CA CYS A 181 -3.29 -14.07 15.81
C CYS A 181 -4.11 -13.74 17.05
N SER A 182 -3.91 -12.55 17.63
CA SER A 182 -4.73 -12.15 18.78
C SER A 182 -6.19 -11.96 18.39
N PRO A 183 -7.15 -12.15 19.31
CA PRO A 183 -8.57 -11.93 19.01
C PRO A 183 -8.88 -10.50 18.55
N GLU A 184 -8.15 -9.50 19.04
CA GLU A 184 -8.27 -8.10 18.63
C GLU A 184 -7.81 -7.95 17.18
N LEU A 185 -6.67 -8.53 16.82
CA LEU A 185 -6.15 -8.48 15.45
C LEU A 185 -7.08 -9.22 14.49
N ALA A 186 -7.58 -10.40 14.85
CA ALA A 186 -8.51 -11.15 14.02
C ALA A 186 -9.79 -10.34 13.70
N ARG A 187 -10.39 -9.68 14.71
CA ARG A 187 -11.54 -8.80 14.49
C ARG A 187 -11.20 -7.59 13.63
N ALA A 188 -10.02 -6.99 13.83
CA ALA A 188 -9.56 -5.89 13.02
C ALA A 188 -9.37 -6.30 11.55
N LEU A 189 -8.87 -7.51 11.27
CA LEU A 189 -8.74 -8.04 9.92
C LEU A 189 -10.12 -8.22 9.24
N PHE A 190 -11.12 -8.77 9.94
CA PHE A 190 -12.47 -8.88 9.39
C PHE A 190 -13.08 -7.51 9.10
N GLU A 191 -12.92 -6.56 10.00
CA GLU A 191 -13.44 -5.18 9.80
C GLU A 191 -12.70 -4.47 8.66
N ALA A 192 -11.39 -4.58 8.58
CA ALA A 192 -10.60 -4.02 7.48
C ALA A 192 -11.02 -4.60 6.12
N GLY A 193 -11.17 -5.92 6.03
CA GLY A 193 -11.65 -6.60 4.82
C GLY A 193 -13.07 -6.15 4.43
N ARG A 194 -13.97 -6.04 5.41
CA ARG A 194 -15.33 -5.54 5.20
C ARG A 194 -15.32 -4.10 4.69
N SER A 195 -14.56 -3.22 5.35
CA SER A 195 -14.46 -1.81 4.96
C SER A 195 -13.92 -1.67 3.54
N ALA A 196 -12.81 -2.35 3.22
CA ALA A 196 -12.23 -2.32 1.89
C ALA A 196 -13.20 -2.82 0.81
N ALA A 197 -13.98 -3.86 1.09
CA ALA A 197 -15.00 -4.35 0.15
C ALA A 197 -16.13 -3.34 -0.06
N LEU A 198 -16.57 -2.63 1.00
CA LEU A 198 -17.57 -1.59 0.90
C LEU A 198 -17.06 -0.36 0.15
N ASP A 199 -15.83 0.07 0.41
CA ASP A 199 -15.18 1.18 -0.30
C ASP A 199 -15.02 0.89 -1.79
N ASN A 200 -14.69 -0.37 -2.14
CA ASN A 200 -14.67 -0.81 -3.54
C ASN A 200 -16.05 -0.68 -4.20
N ILE A 201 -17.14 -1.04 -3.50
CA ILE A 201 -18.49 -0.88 -4.02
C ILE A 201 -18.84 0.62 -4.16
N ASP A 202 -18.47 1.46 -3.20
CA ASP A 202 -18.68 2.91 -3.30
C ASP A 202 -17.94 3.54 -4.48
N SER A 203 -16.75 3.05 -4.81
CA SER A 203 -15.99 3.51 -5.96
C SER A 203 -16.72 3.27 -7.29
N LEU A 204 -17.59 2.24 -7.38
CA LEU A 204 -18.38 1.97 -8.58
C LEU A 204 -19.34 3.11 -8.95
N LEU A 205 -19.82 3.85 -7.95
CA LEU A 205 -20.70 5.00 -8.15
C LEU A 205 -19.98 6.22 -8.75
N GLN A 206 -18.64 6.22 -8.71
CA GLN A 206 -17.80 7.29 -9.25
C GLN A 206 -17.32 6.97 -10.68
N LEU A 207 -17.61 5.77 -11.21
CA LEU A 207 -17.17 5.39 -12.54
C LEU A 207 -17.86 6.25 -13.63
N PRO A 208 -17.13 6.66 -14.68
CA PRO A 208 -17.68 7.42 -15.79
C PRO A 208 -18.85 6.69 -16.45
N GLY A 209 -19.94 7.42 -16.73
CA GLY A 209 -21.15 6.84 -17.30
C GLY A 209 -22.06 6.13 -16.32
N GLN A 210 -21.70 6.11 -15.05
CA GLN A 210 -22.50 5.55 -13.95
C GLN A 210 -23.07 4.15 -14.27
N PRO A 211 -22.19 3.15 -14.52
CA PRO A 211 -22.62 1.81 -14.91
C PRO A 211 -23.35 1.06 -13.78
N VAL A 212 -23.32 1.58 -12.55
CA VAL A 212 -23.99 1.02 -11.37
C VAL A 212 -24.91 2.07 -10.75
N THR A 213 -26.13 1.67 -10.43
CA THR A 213 -27.09 2.50 -9.73
C THR A 213 -26.88 2.45 -8.22
N SER A 214 -27.32 3.47 -7.49
CA SER A 214 -27.27 3.48 -6.02
C SER A 214 -27.99 2.27 -5.41
N ALA A 215 -29.12 1.86 -5.98
CA ALA A 215 -29.87 0.69 -5.48
C ALA A 215 -29.10 -0.63 -5.67
N GLU A 216 -28.36 -0.78 -6.78
CA GLU A 216 -27.49 -1.94 -7.00
C GLU A 216 -26.30 -1.93 -6.02
N ALA A 217 -25.66 -0.77 -5.80
CA ALA A 217 -24.58 -0.63 -4.83
C ALA A 217 -25.07 -0.93 -3.39
N ASP A 218 -26.25 -0.45 -3.00
CA ASP A 218 -26.82 -0.72 -1.69
C ASP A 218 -27.09 -2.22 -1.49
N GLU A 219 -27.59 -2.91 -2.52
CA GLU A 219 -27.80 -4.36 -2.46
C GLU A 219 -26.46 -5.13 -2.37
N MET A 220 -25.43 -4.74 -3.12
CA MET A 220 -24.09 -5.32 -3.00
C MET A 220 -23.53 -5.13 -1.58
N LYS A 221 -23.64 -3.92 -1.03
CA LYS A 221 -23.21 -3.64 0.36
C LYS A 221 -23.96 -4.48 1.38
N ARG A 222 -25.26 -4.67 1.21
CA ARG A 222 -26.06 -5.52 2.08
C ARG A 222 -25.55 -6.97 2.06
N GLN A 223 -25.28 -7.53 0.89
CA GLN A 223 -24.76 -8.88 0.73
C GLN A 223 -23.35 -9.00 1.32
N THR A 224 -22.48 -8.05 1.04
CA THR A 224 -21.11 -7.99 1.61
C THR A 224 -21.14 -7.95 3.14
N ASN A 225 -21.95 -7.06 3.73
CA ASN A 225 -22.11 -6.99 5.18
C ASN A 225 -22.61 -8.30 5.78
N HIS A 226 -23.52 -8.99 5.12
CA HIS A 226 -24.01 -10.30 5.56
C HIS A 226 -22.90 -11.36 5.57
N ARG A 227 -22.08 -11.43 4.52
CA ARG A 227 -20.94 -12.39 4.42
C ARG A 227 -19.92 -12.17 5.54
N PHE A 228 -19.51 -10.93 5.77
CA PHE A 228 -18.57 -10.62 6.84
C PHE A 228 -19.16 -10.84 8.24
N ALA A 229 -20.44 -10.53 8.46
CA ALA A 229 -21.13 -10.87 9.71
C ALA A 229 -21.19 -12.38 9.94
N THR A 230 -21.43 -13.18 8.90
CA THR A 230 -21.41 -14.64 8.96
C THR A 230 -20.01 -15.13 9.33
N ARG A 231 -18.94 -14.61 8.71
CA ARG A 231 -17.56 -14.99 9.02
C ARG A 231 -17.19 -14.67 10.46
N LEU A 232 -17.55 -13.49 10.95
CA LEU A 232 -17.31 -13.09 12.34
C LEU A 232 -18.05 -14.01 13.31
N ALA A 233 -19.32 -14.34 13.05
CA ALA A 233 -20.09 -15.26 13.88
C ALA A 233 -19.48 -16.66 13.92
N GLN A 234 -18.98 -17.18 12.79
CA GLN A 234 -18.23 -18.45 12.74
C GLN A 234 -16.98 -18.39 13.61
N TYR A 235 -16.19 -17.31 13.51
CA TYR A 235 -14.99 -17.11 14.33
C TYR A 235 -15.32 -17.12 15.83
N GLU A 236 -16.35 -16.39 16.25
CA GLU A 236 -16.79 -16.30 17.64
C GLU A 236 -17.36 -17.63 18.17
N ALA A 237 -17.93 -18.45 17.28
CA ALA A 237 -18.37 -19.80 17.60
C ALA A 237 -17.23 -20.84 17.58
N GLY A 238 -16.00 -20.44 17.31
CA GLY A 238 -14.84 -21.34 17.20
C GLY A 238 -14.84 -22.21 15.94
N GLN A 239 -15.63 -21.86 14.93
CA GLN A 239 -15.69 -22.55 13.64
C GLN A 239 -14.61 -22.01 12.72
N LYS A 240 -13.45 -22.67 12.73
CA LYS A 240 -12.29 -22.26 11.93
C LYS A 240 -12.53 -22.45 10.44
N GLN A 241 -12.15 -21.45 9.65
CA GLN A 241 -12.20 -21.47 8.18
C GLN A 241 -10.79 -21.51 7.57
N TRP A 242 -9.76 -21.14 8.35
CA TRP A 242 -8.38 -21.04 7.90
C TRP A 242 -8.19 -20.12 6.68
N ASP A 243 -9.10 -19.15 6.55
CA ASP A 243 -8.89 -18.06 5.60
C ASP A 243 -7.58 -17.35 5.92
N THR A 244 -6.83 -17.07 4.88
CA THR A 244 -5.51 -16.44 5.03
C THR A 244 -5.23 -15.49 3.89
N GLU A 245 -4.60 -14.40 4.23
CA GLU A 245 -3.93 -13.52 3.29
C GLU A 245 -2.45 -13.44 3.65
N THR A 246 -1.58 -13.54 2.67
CA THR A 246 -0.17 -13.24 2.85
C THR A 246 0.21 -12.05 2.00
N ILE A 247 0.84 -11.05 2.63
CA ILE A 247 1.45 -9.93 1.94
C ILE A 247 2.94 -10.26 1.79
N LEU A 248 3.41 -10.33 0.55
CA LEU A 248 4.82 -10.52 0.24
C LEU A 248 5.39 -9.16 -0.19
N LEU A 249 6.27 -8.60 0.63
CA LEU A 249 6.99 -7.37 0.32
C LEU A 249 8.42 -7.69 -0.10
N GLN A 250 8.80 -7.25 -1.29
CA GLN A 250 10.20 -7.16 -1.67
C GLN A 250 10.76 -5.83 -1.17
N VAL A 251 11.82 -5.89 -0.40
CA VAL A 251 12.55 -4.73 0.11
C VAL A 251 13.92 -4.70 -0.54
N VAL A 252 14.14 -3.70 -1.38
CA VAL A 252 15.45 -3.47 -2.00
C VAL A 252 16.12 -2.28 -1.33
N ARG A 253 17.36 -2.49 -0.91
CA ARG A 253 18.22 -1.51 -0.25
C ARG A 253 19.41 -1.19 -1.14
N GLY A 254 19.75 0.09 -1.27
CA GLY A 254 20.98 0.56 -1.87
C GLY A 254 21.61 1.70 -1.08
N VAL A 255 22.86 1.98 -1.30
CA VAL A 255 23.63 3.08 -0.68
C VAL A 255 24.13 4.01 -1.76
N LYS A 256 23.97 5.32 -1.58
CA LYS A 256 24.57 6.36 -2.44
C LYS A 256 26.08 6.43 -2.26
#